data_ede4b5e186211c067e7fcfef30a5236b
#
_entry.id   ede4b5e186211c067e7fcfef30a5236b
#
_cell.length_a   1.000
_cell.length_b   1.000
_cell.length_c   1.000
_cell.angle_alpha   90.00
_cell.angle_beta   90.00
_cell.angle_gamma   90.00
#
_symmetry.space_group_name_H-M   'P 1'
#
loop_
_entity.id
_entity.type
_entity.pdbx_description
1 polymer ?
#
loop_
_entity_poly.entity_id
_entity_poly.type
_entity_poly.pdbx_seq_one_letter_code
_entity_poly.pdbx_strand_id
1 'polypeptide(L)'
;MSDFDFIIVGAGSAGCVLANRLSADRTKRVLLLEAGGPDDRPLMAMPLAWRDTFMDPVVNWGFLSEPEPYLDGRQIPAPRGKVLGGSSSVNGMMYSRGYPVDYDHWRQLGLSGWSYAEVLPYFRKSEANWRGENAYHGGDGELTVSRHTPDKVITPRLLETAERLGFKRLDDFHGAEAEGFSTPEFTVHQGRRGSTAARFLRPALGRPNLKVETWALSHRVLIEQGRAVGVEYEQKGETRTARAGEVILCGGAFNSPQLLLLSGVGPADEVAAAGVKPVHDLPGVGKNLQDHASVGAMWKAKGEIAFDSKLRFDRLMLSVLQWRLFGTGEVAGLPVSAQGFYRTRPELEWPDVQFLITPVSMAAQPWFPGWRKGVGHVFSAANVLLRPESRGEVTLRSADPRDKPRIQFNLLKESADRETFRRMVRFARLFFETEPAASLVSGQMLPPPEVQTDEDIDAFVRKFVGTAMHPTSTCAMGVGPDAVLDEACRVRGLEALRVVDASSMPTIVGGNTNAPVIMIAEKAADMIVAKAPLAAAAV
;
A
#
# COMPACT_ATOMS: atom_id res chain seq x y z
N MET A 1 13.33 26.35 23.83
CA MET A 1 12.64 26.79 22.61
C MET A 1 12.65 25.63 21.62
N SER A 2 11.57 25.43 20.87
CA SER A 2 11.53 24.41 19.82
C SER A 2 12.33 24.83 18.59
N ASP A 3 13.10 23.91 18.00
CA ASP A 3 13.88 24.17 16.79
C ASP A 3 12.98 24.22 15.54
N PHE A 4 11.86 23.49 15.59
CA PHE A 4 10.88 23.34 14.52
C PHE A 4 9.46 23.52 15.04
N ASP A 5 8.53 23.93 14.18
CA ASP A 5 7.09 23.88 14.48
C ASP A 5 6.61 22.44 14.37
N PHE A 6 7.06 21.70 13.34
CA PHE A 6 6.68 20.31 13.08
C PHE A 6 7.90 19.43 12.83
N ILE A 7 7.92 18.24 13.45
CA ILE A 7 8.79 17.13 13.05
C ILE A 7 7.92 16.03 12.47
N ILE A 8 8.19 15.63 11.22
CA ILE A 8 7.55 14.52 10.53
C ILE A 8 8.53 13.35 10.50
N VAL A 9 8.14 12.20 11.05
CA VAL A 9 8.96 10.99 11.11
C VAL A 9 8.49 9.99 10.07
N GLY A 10 9.31 9.76 9.05
CA GLY A 10 9.06 8.93 7.89
C GLY A 10 8.64 9.74 6.67
N ALA A 11 9.47 9.71 5.62
CA ALA A 11 9.19 10.33 4.32
C ALA A 11 8.46 9.36 3.37
N GLY A 12 7.50 8.58 3.88
CA GLY A 12 6.61 7.73 3.11
C GLY A 12 5.49 8.49 2.41
N SER A 13 4.44 7.77 2.00
CA SER A 13 3.30 8.33 1.27
C SER A 13 2.68 9.52 1.99
N ALA A 14 2.42 9.41 3.29
CA ALA A 14 1.85 10.49 4.08
C ALA A 14 2.86 11.60 4.40
N GLY A 15 4.07 11.24 4.84
CA GLY A 15 5.06 12.22 5.27
C GLY A 15 5.50 13.17 4.15
N CYS A 16 5.59 12.70 2.90
CA CYS A 16 5.87 13.55 1.74
C CYS A 16 4.75 14.57 1.47
N VAL A 17 3.48 14.16 1.64
CA VAL A 17 2.32 15.05 1.52
C VAL A 17 2.34 16.10 2.63
N LEU A 18 2.48 15.67 3.88
CA LEU A 18 2.53 16.59 5.04
C LEU A 18 3.71 17.57 4.93
N ALA A 19 4.89 17.10 4.54
CA ALA A 19 6.06 17.97 4.35
C ALA A 19 5.77 19.06 3.31
N ASN A 20 5.09 18.71 2.21
CA ASN A 20 4.68 19.67 1.19
C ASN A 20 3.65 20.67 1.76
N ARG A 21 2.58 20.17 2.39
CA ARG A 21 1.45 21.01 2.83
C ARG A 21 1.83 21.92 3.99
N LEU A 22 2.54 21.41 5.00
CA LEU A 22 2.91 22.18 6.19
C LEU A 22 4.00 23.22 5.91
N SER A 23 4.94 22.91 5.01
CA SER A 23 5.98 23.87 4.61
C SER A 23 5.52 24.93 3.60
N ALA A 24 4.27 24.86 3.12
CA ALA A 24 3.70 25.89 2.26
C ALA A 24 3.55 27.24 2.99
N ASP A 25 3.28 27.22 4.29
CA ASP A 25 3.40 28.37 5.16
C ASP A 25 4.88 28.61 5.52
N ARG A 26 5.46 29.66 4.94
CA ARG A 26 6.88 30.00 5.14
C ARG A 26 7.24 30.41 6.57
N THR A 27 6.26 30.68 7.43
CA THR A 27 6.49 31.00 8.85
C THR A 27 6.71 29.75 9.68
N LYS A 28 6.34 28.56 9.17
CA LYS A 28 6.43 27.26 9.85
C LYS A 28 7.72 26.54 9.46
N ARG A 29 8.52 26.17 10.45
CA ARG A 29 9.75 25.37 10.26
C ARG A 29 9.40 23.90 10.35
N VAL A 30 9.69 23.13 9.29
CA VAL A 30 9.36 21.71 9.18
C VAL A 30 10.64 20.88 9.04
N LEU A 31 10.79 19.86 9.89
CA LEU A 31 11.83 18.83 9.75
C LEU A 31 11.16 17.52 9.31
N LEU A 32 11.65 16.93 8.21
CA LEU A 32 11.28 15.60 7.74
C LEU A 32 12.46 14.65 7.96
N LEU A 33 12.25 13.58 8.73
CA LEU A 33 13.23 12.53 9.01
C LEU A 33 12.90 11.27 8.21
N GLU A 34 13.87 10.71 7.49
CA GLU A 34 13.74 9.45 6.74
C GLU A 34 14.89 8.51 7.09
N ALA A 35 14.57 7.28 7.49
CA ALA A 35 15.55 6.27 7.85
C ALA A 35 16.36 5.75 6.66
N GLY A 36 15.78 5.81 5.47
CA GLY A 36 16.45 5.44 4.21
C GLY A 36 17.14 6.60 3.53
N GLY A 37 17.65 6.32 2.33
CA GLY A 37 18.33 7.28 1.47
C GLY A 37 17.39 8.01 0.48
N PRO A 38 17.98 8.77 -0.46
CA PRO A 38 17.25 9.41 -1.54
C PRO A 38 16.69 8.40 -2.55
N ASP A 39 15.66 8.82 -3.32
CA ASP A 39 14.97 8.03 -4.35
C ASP A 39 15.60 8.18 -5.76
N ASP A 40 16.92 8.27 -5.81
CA ASP A 40 17.69 8.62 -7.01
C ASP A 40 18.21 7.41 -7.82
N ARG A 41 17.90 6.17 -7.37
CA ARG A 41 18.32 4.95 -8.06
C ARG A 41 17.61 4.81 -9.42
N PRO A 42 18.34 4.52 -10.51
CA PRO A 42 17.78 4.56 -11.88
C PRO A 42 16.54 3.68 -12.10
N LEU A 43 16.50 2.47 -11.49
CA LEU A 43 15.40 1.53 -11.64
C LEU A 43 14.12 1.96 -10.89
N MET A 44 14.23 2.83 -9.88
CA MET A 44 13.06 3.27 -9.10
C MET A 44 12.06 4.07 -9.94
N ALA A 45 12.56 4.85 -10.90
CA ALA A 45 11.69 5.62 -11.78
C ALA A 45 11.01 4.78 -12.88
N MET A 46 11.54 3.57 -13.15
CA MET A 46 11.06 2.69 -14.23
C MET A 46 9.91 1.81 -13.76
N PRO A 47 8.68 1.95 -14.30
CA PRO A 47 7.53 1.17 -13.84
C PRO A 47 7.75 -0.34 -13.87
N LEU A 48 8.25 -0.89 -14.96
CA LEU A 48 8.45 -2.34 -15.10
C LEU A 48 9.44 -2.92 -14.07
N ALA A 49 10.39 -2.12 -13.59
CA ALA A 49 11.40 -2.54 -12.61
C ALA A 49 10.89 -2.53 -11.15
N TRP A 50 9.57 -2.40 -10.91
CA TRP A 50 9.01 -2.34 -9.57
C TRP A 50 9.42 -3.52 -8.70
N ARG A 51 9.49 -4.72 -9.28
CA ARG A 51 9.86 -5.94 -8.56
C ARG A 51 11.33 -5.91 -8.11
N ASP A 52 12.23 -5.49 -9.00
CA ASP A 52 13.66 -5.40 -8.67
C ASP A 52 13.91 -4.35 -7.58
N THR A 53 13.22 -3.21 -7.67
CA THR A 53 13.25 -2.15 -6.65
C THR A 53 12.68 -2.62 -5.31
N PHE A 54 11.56 -3.34 -5.37
CA PHE A 54 10.87 -3.88 -4.20
C PHE A 54 11.71 -4.94 -3.46
N MET A 55 12.53 -5.70 -4.16
CA MET A 55 13.42 -6.72 -3.59
C MET A 55 14.82 -6.19 -3.24
N ASP A 56 15.13 -4.94 -3.57
CA ASP A 56 16.45 -4.34 -3.32
C ASP A 56 16.64 -4.08 -1.81
N PRO A 57 17.58 -4.78 -1.14
CA PRO A 57 17.77 -4.66 0.31
C PRO A 57 18.24 -3.27 0.77
N VAL A 58 18.73 -2.41 -0.12
CA VAL A 58 19.18 -1.06 0.21
C VAL A 58 17.99 -0.12 0.45
N VAL A 59 16.88 -0.32 -0.30
CA VAL A 59 15.69 0.53 -0.22
C VAL A 59 14.51 -0.16 0.43
N ASN A 60 14.75 -1.31 1.10
CA ASN A 60 13.73 -2.13 1.74
C ASN A 60 14.10 -2.41 3.20
N TRP A 61 13.13 -2.30 4.11
CA TRP A 61 13.31 -2.70 5.51
C TRP A 61 13.56 -4.20 5.68
N GLY A 62 13.13 -5.01 4.72
CA GLY A 62 13.31 -6.47 4.74
C GLY A 62 12.60 -7.14 5.92
N PHE A 63 11.39 -6.69 6.26
CA PHE A 63 10.59 -7.32 7.30
C PHE A 63 10.17 -8.74 6.89
N LEU A 64 10.06 -9.59 7.91
CA LEU A 64 9.57 -10.94 7.84
C LEU A 64 8.61 -11.15 9.02
N SER A 65 7.50 -11.84 8.81
CA SER A 65 6.60 -12.15 9.92
C SER A 65 7.27 -13.10 10.93
N GLU A 66 6.72 -13.16 12.13
CA GLU A 66 6.97 -14.29 13.01
C GLU A 66 6.42 -15.57 12.35
N PRO A 67 6.78 -16.77 12.82
CA PRO A 67 6.16 -18.00 12.33
C PRO A 67 4.64 -17.94 12.45
N GLU A 68 3.93 -18.03 11.31
CA GLU A 68 2.48 -17.91 11.25
C GLU A 68 1.78 -19.20 11.71
N PRO A 69 1.00 -19.17 12.80
CA PRO A 69 0.45 -20.39 13.40
C PRO A 69 -0.55 -21.11 12.49
N TYR A 70 -1.25 -20.36 11.63
CA TYR A 70 -2.25 -20.91 10.70
C TYR A 70 -1.66 -21.24 9.31
N LEU A 71 -0.35 -21.10 9.13
CA LEU A 71 0.39 -21.37 7.90
C LEU A 71 1.52 -22.40 8.13
N ASP A 72 1.29 -23.36 9.03
CA ASP A 72 2.27 -24.42 9.38
C ASP A 72 3.65 -23.86 9.81
N GLY A 73 3.65 -22.72 10.50
CA GLY A 73 4.87 -22.04 10.96
C GLY A 73 5.65 -21.30 9.88
N ARG A 74 5.11 -21.16 8.67
CA ARG A 74 5.76 -20.44 7.59
C ARG A 74 5.83 -18.93 7.89
N GLN A 75 6.98 -18.31 7.64
CA GLN A 75 7.17 -16.87 7.74
C GLN A 75 6.83 -16.20 6.41
N ILE A 76 6.24 -15.01 6.46
CA ILE A 76 5.80 -14.24 5.28
C ILE A 76 6.70 -13.02 5.10
N PRO A 77 7.33 -12.83 3.94
CA PRO A 77 8.00 -11.57 3.62
C PRO A 77 7.01 -10.40 3.60
N ALA A 78 7.35 -9.33 4.32
CA ALA A 78 6.55 -8.11 4.43
C ALA A 78 7.37 -6.86 4.05
N PRO A 79 7.87 -6.77 2.81
CA PRO A 79 8.76 -5.71 2.40
C PRO A 79 8.08 -4.32 2.46
N ARG A 80 8.82 -3.32 2.95
CA ARG A 80 8.41 -1.90 3.03
C ARG A 80 9.55 -1.02 2.56
N GLY A 81 9.22 0.08 1.87
CA GLY A 81 10.22 1.02 1.39
C GLY A 81 10.95 1.72 2.54
N LYS A 82 12.29 1.72 2.48
CA LYS A 82 13.22 2.46 3.36
C LYS A 82 13.97 3.46 2.49
N VAL A 83 13.30 4.52 2.09
CA VAL A 83 13.76 5.47 1.09
C VAL A 83 12.80 6.66 1.04
N LEU A 84 13.22 7.83 0.53
CA LEU A 84 12.30 8.94 0.24
C LEU A 84 11.12 8.46 -0.62
N GLY A 85 9.90 8.79 -0.21
CA GLY A 85 8.64 8.27 -0.77
C GLY A 85 8.18 6.96 -0.15
N GLY A 86 9.01 6.31 0.69
CA GLY A 86 8.68 5.06 1.36
C GLY A 86 8.19 3.98 0.38
N SER A 87 7.11 3.29 0.74
CA SER A 87 6.54 2.24 -0.11
C SER A 87 5.98 2.75 -1.43
N SER A 88 5.65 4.05 -1.60
CA SER A 88 5.25 4.60 -2.90
C SER A 88 6.40 4.60 -3.93
N SER A 89 7.64 4.60 -3.46
CA SER A 89 8.84 4.53 -4.31
C SER A 89 9.20 3.11 -4.76
N VAL A 90 8.56 2.07 -4.19
CA VAL A 90 8.86 0.66 -4.52
C VAL A 90 7.62 -0.18 -4.87
N ASN A 91 6.39 0.33 -4.73
CA ASN A 91 5.14 -0.38 -4.97
C ASN A 91 4.88 -0.70 -6.46
N GLY A 92 3.82 -1.46 -6.74
CA GLY A 92 3.33 -1.76 -8.09
C GLY A 92 2.51 -0.63 -8.72
N MET A 93 2.45 0.57 -8.14
CA MET A 93 1.79 1.77 -8.67
C MET A 93 0.30 1.63 -8.99
N MET A 94 -0.36 0.55 -8.63
CA MET A 94 -1.80 0.41 -8.86
C MET A 94 -2.58 1.47 -8.10
N TYR A 95 -3.46 2.15 -8.80
CA TYR A 95 -4.34 3.15 -8.21
C TYR A 95 -5.66 2.52 -7.77
N SER A 96 -6.02 2.75 -6.52
CA SER A 96 -7.32 2.42 -5.96
C SER A 96 -7.62 3.32 -4.77
N ARG A 97 -8.91 3.58 -4.52
CA ARG A 97 -9.37 4.41 -3.40
C ARG A 97 -10.10 3.61 -2.32
N GLY A 98 -10.36 2.32 -2.56
CA GLY A 98 -11.40 1.59 -1.81
C GLY A 98 -12.80 2.00 -2.28
N TYR A 99 -13.80 1.71 -1.48
CA TYR A 99 -15.21 1.92 -1.81
C TYR A 99 -15.88 2.91 -0.86
N PRO A 100 -17.01 3.53 -1.25
CA PRO A 100 -17.78 4.41 -0.36
C PRO A 100 -18.07 3.76 1.00
N VAL A 101 -18.48 2.49 1.01
CA VAL A 101 -18.79 1.76 2.25
C VAL A 101 -17.63 1.68 3.24
N ASP A 102 -16.38 1.69 2.78
CA ASP A 102 -15.22 1.61 3.67
C ASP A 102 -15.15 2.85 4.58
N TYR A 103 -15.37 4.02 4.00
CA TYR A 103 -15.35 5.32 4.68
C TYR A 103 -16.64 5.58 5.47
N ASP A 104 -17.79 5.19 4.93
CA ASP A 104 -19.06 5.28 5.63
C ASP A 104 -19.07 4.35 6.85
N HIS A 105 -18.40 3.20 6.78
CA HIS A 105 -18.13 2.36 7.93
C HIS A 105 -17.26 3.07 8.98
N TRP A 106 -16.20 3.80 8.58
CA TRP A 106 -15.41 4.59 9.53
C TRP A 106 -16.29 5.63 10.24
N ARG A 107 -17.19 6.26 9.49
CA ARG A 107 -18.18 7.17 10.07
C ARG A 107 -19.11 6.48 11.07
N GLN A 108 -19.57 5.26 10.76
CA GLN A 108 -20.41 4.44 11.65
C GLN A 108 -19.66 4.01 12.92
N LEU A 109 -18.35 3.83 12.86
CA LEU A 109 -17.49 3.59 14.02
C LEU A 109 -17.31 4.83 14.91
N GLY A 110 -17.99 5.95 14.62
CA GLY A 110 -17.99 7.18 15.40
C GLY A 110 -17.01 8.24 14.93
N LEU A 111 -16.33 8.06 13.81
CA LEU A 111 -15.36 9.03 13.27
C LEU A 111 -16.05 10.11 12.45
N SER A 112 -16.39 11.23 13.09
CA SER A 112 -16.96 12.38 12.42
C SER A 112 -16.01 12.94 11.37
N GLY A 113 -16.54 13.27 10.19
CA GLY A 113 -15.74 13.83 9.10
C GLY A 113 -15.05 12.78 8.20
N TRP A 114 -15.30 11.47 8.40
CA TRP A 114 -14.63 10.39 7.65
C TRP A 114 -15.58 9.56 6.75
N SER A 115 -16.81 10.01 6.49
CA SER A 115 -17.66 9.40 5.45
C SER A 115 -17.09 9.58 4.06
N TYR A 116 -17.54 8.78 3.10
CA TYR A 116 -17.07 8.89 1.70
C TYR A 116 -17.28 10.29 1.14
N ALA A 117 -18.47 10.89 1.36
CA ALA A 117 -18.76 12.25 0.91
C ALA A 117 -17.77 13.28 1.49
N GLU A 118 -17.28 13.09 2.72
CA GLU A 118 -16.35 13.99 3.40
C GLU A 118 -14.88 13.76 3.04
N VAL A 119 -14.50 12.57 2.55
CA VAL A 119 -13.13 12.28 2.15
C VAL A 119 -12.90 12.38 0.64
N LEU A 120 -13.94 12.25 -0.19
CA LEU A 120 -13.84 12.35 -1.65
C LEU A 120 -13.21 13.68 -2.12
N PRO A 121 -13.50 14.85 -1.53
CA PRO A 121 -12.84 16.11 -1.89
C PRO A 121 -11.32 16.07 -1.72
N TYR A 122 -10.80 15.31 -0.73
CA TYR A 122 -9.36 15.15 -0.50
C TYR A 122 -8.71 14.19 -1.49
N PHE A 123 -9.43 13.16 -1.96
CA PHE A 123 -9.00 12.35 -3.10
C PHE A 123 -8.89 13.21 -4.36
N ARG A 124 -9.93 13.99 -4.67
CA ARG A 124 -9.96 14.91 -5.83
C ARG A 124 -8.86 15.96 -5.76
N LYS A 125 -8.61 16.54 -4.57
CA LYS A 125 -7.54 17.53 -4.33
C LYS A 125 -6.15 16.99 -4.69
N SER A 126 -5.87 15.74 -4.38
CA SER A 126 -4.56 15.13 -4.60
C SER A 126 -4.36 14.59 -6.02
N GLU A 127 -5.43 14.36 -6.78
CA GLU A 127 -5.43 13.60 -8.03
C GLU A 127 -5.37 14.47 -9.27
N ALA A 128 -4.52 14.08 -10.22
CA ALA A 128 -4.55 14.50 -11.62
C ALA A 128 -4.91 13.29 -12.48
N ASN A 129 -6.21 13.05 -12.67
CA ASN A 129 -6.73 11.89 -13.39
C ASN A 129 -6.72 12.14 -14.91
N TRP A 130 -6.37 11.13 -15.70
CA TRP A 130 -6.39 11.17 -17.14
C TRP A 130 -7.79 11.46 -17.75
N ARG A 131 -8.87 11.23 -16.98
CA ARG A 131 -10.26 11.57 -17.37
C ARG A 131 -10.56 13.06 -17.24
N GLY A 132 -9.69 13.83 -16.57
CA GLY A 132 -9.98 15.20 -16.16
C GLY A 132 -10.86 15.28 -14.92
N GLU A 133 -11.24 16.49 -14.55
CA GLU A 133 -12.09 16.76 -13.39
C GLU A 133 -13.55 16.37 -13.66
N ASN A 134 -14.17 15.69 -12.66
CA ASN A 134 -15.59 15.35 -12.63
C ASN A 134 -16.09 15.17 -11.20
N ALA A 135 -17.31 14.65 -11.01
CA ALA A 135 -17.88 14.43 -9.67
C ALA A 135 -16.98 13.54 -8.77
N TYR A 136 -16.29 12.57 -9.36
CA TYR A 136 -15.47 11.59 -8.63
C TYR A 136 -13.97 11.89 -8.72
N HIS A 137 -13.48 12.58 -9.73
CA HIS A 137 -12.06 12.74 -10.03
C HIS A 137 -11.59 14.18 -9.98
N GLY A 138 -10.33 14.37 -9.57
CA GLY A 138 -9.60 15.63 -9.72
C GLY A 138 -8.77 15.68 -11.00
N GLY A 139 -8.49 16.87 -11.51
CA GLY A 139 -7.78 17.08 -12.77
C GLY A 139 -6.38 17.66 -12.66
N ASP A 140 -6.02 18.29 -11.53
CA ASP A 140 -4.83 19.14 -11.39
C ASP A 140 -3.98 18.88 -10.13
N GLY A 141 -4.31 17.83 -9.36
CA GLY A 141 -3.54 17.43 -8.18
C GLY A 141 -2.15 16.89 -8.52
N GLU A 142 -1.33 16.71 -7.51
CA GLU A 142 0.04 16.24 -7.69
C GLU A 142 0.13 14.77 -8.08
N LEU A 143 -0.79 13.91 -7.62
CA LEU A 143 -0.79 12.48 -7.91
C LEU A 143 -1.37 12.20 -9.29
N THR A 144 -0.52 12.03 -10.27
CA THR A 144 -0.97 11.64 -11.62
C THR A 144 -1.51 10.22 -11.61
N VAL A 145 -2.73 10.06 -12.12
CA VAL A 145 -3.35 8.76 -12.42
C VAL A 145 -3.45 8.62 -13.93
N SER A 146 -2.84 7.59 -14.47
CA SER A 146 -2.79 7.31 -15.90
C SER A 146 -3.51 6.03 -16.27
N ARG A 147 -4.10 6.02 -17.45
CA ARG A 147 -4.68 4.81 -18.03
C ARG A 147 -3.56 3.92 -18.57
N HIS A 148 -3.64 2.64 -18.29
CA HIS A 148 -2.79 1.65 -18.94
C HIS A 148 -3.20 1.49 -20.42
N THR A 149 -2.22 1.38 -21.33
CA THR A 149 -2.49 0.99 -22.71
C THR A 149 -2.68 -0.52 -22.76
N PRO A 150 -3.88 -1.03 -22.99
CA PRO A 150 -4.16 -2.45 -22.94
C PRO A 150 -3.50 -3.19 -24.12
N ASP A 151 -3.12 -4.44 -23.90
CA ASP A 151 -2.78 -5.34 -24.98
C ASP A 151 -3.99 -5.57 -25.89
N LYS A 152 -3.76 -5.51 -27.21
CA LYS A 152 -4.85 -5.57 -28.20
C LYS A 152 -5.42 -6.96 -28.43
N VAL A 153 -4.74 -8.01 -27.97
CA VAL A 153 -5.13 -9.41 -28.19
C VAL A 153 -5.68 -10.05 -26.90
N ILE A 154 -4.98 -9.86 -25.79
CA ILE A 154 -5.28 -10.50 -24.50
C ILE A 154 -6.41 -9.78 -23.77
N THR A 155 -6.27 -8.48 -23.57
CA THR A 155 -7.20 -7.68 -22.76
C THR A 155 -8.65 -7.77 -23.26
N PRO A 156 -8.97 -7.63 -24.56
CA PRO A 156 -10.35 -7.73 -25.04
C PRO A 156 -10.98 -9.10 -24.71
N ARG A 157 -10.22 -10.18 -24.85
CA ARG A 157 -10.72 -11.54 -24.57
C ARG A 157 -10.97 -11.75 -23.07
N LEU A 158 -10.10 -11.22 -22.20
CA LEU A 158 -10.30 -11.31 -20.75
C LEU A 158 -11.56 -10.52 -20.32
N LEU A 159 -11.75 -9.33 -20.86
CA LEU A 159 -12.93 -8.51 -20.55
C LEU A 159 -14.21 -9.14 -21.10
N GLU A 160 -14.20 -9.70 -22.31
CA GLU A 160 -15.34 -10.45 -22.87
C GLU A 160 -15.66 -11.70 -22.03
N THR A 161 -14.65 -12.40 -21.51
CA THR A 161 -14.87 -13.53 -20.59
C THR A 161 -15.62 -13.09 -19.34
N ALA A 162 -15.21 -11.95 -18.75
CA ALA A 162 -15.90 -11.39 -17.60
C ALA A 162 -17.37 -11.04 -17.91
N GLU A 163 -17.64 -10.46 -19.08
CA GLU A 163 -19.01 -10.17 -19.54
C GLU A 163 -19.84 -11.45 -19.71
N ARG A 164 -19.26 -12.52 -20.26
CA ARG A 164 -19.94 -13.83 -20.37
C ARG A 164 -20.21 -14.49 -19.02
N LEU A 165 -19.40 -14.19 -18.02
CA LEU A 165 -19.64 -14.61 -16.63
C LEU A 165 -20.62 -13.70 -15.88
N GLY A 166 -21.19 -12.70 -16.55
CA GLY A 166 -22.21 -11.81 -15.99
C GLY A 166 -21.68 -10.54 -15.33
N PHE A 167 -20.38 -10.28 -15.41
CA PHE A 167 -19.80 -9.04 -14.87
C PHE A 167 -19.88 -7.90 -15.86
N LYS A 168 -20.07 -6.69 -15.34
CA LYS A 168 -20.02 -5.47 -16.16
C LYS A 168 -18.57 -5.17 -16.59
N ARG A 169 -18.40 -4.68 -17.80
CA ARG A 169 -17.19 -3.96 -18.18
C ARG A 169 -17.30 -2.53 -17.67
N LEU A 170 -16.37 -2.12 -16.82
CA LEU A 170 -16.33 -0.79 -16.25
C LEU A 170 -15.32 0.09 -17.00
N ASP A 171 -15.68 1.35 -17.18
CA ASP A 171 -14.73 2.37 -17.61
C ASP A 171 -13.98 2.98 -16.41
N ASP A 172 -14.58 2.88 -15.22
CA ASP A 172 -14.10 3.53 -14.00
C ASP A 172 -14.47 2.70 -12.75
N PHE A 173 -13.45 2.27 -11.99
CA PHE A 173 -13.65 1.59 -10.72
C PHE A 173 -13.96 2.54 -9.55
N HIS A 174 -13.76 3.84 -9.75
CA HIS A 174 -13.87 4.87 -8.71
C HIS A 174 -14.98 5.89 -9.00
N GLY A 175 -15.86 5.53 -9.93
CA GLY A 175 -17.11 6.22 -10.23
C GLY A 175 -18.29 5.69 -9.43
N ALA A 176 -19.47 5.70 -10.02
CA ALA A 176 -20.71 5.28 -9.38
C ALA A 176 -20.84 3.74 -9.22
N GLU A 177 -20.14 2.95 -10.02
CA GLU A 177 -20.20 1.49 -10.02
C GLU A 177 -18.88 0.89 -9.54
N ALA A 178 -18.97 -0.11 -8.65
CA ALA A 178 -17.81 -0.69 -7.98
C ALA A 178 -17.49 -2.12 -8.44
N GLU A 179 -18.48 -2.90 -8.89
CA GLU A 179 -18.32 -4.31 -9.26
C GLU A 179 -18.23 -4.49 -10.77
N GLY A 180 -17.15 -5.11 -11.23
CA GLY A 180 -16.94 -5.38 -12.65
C GLY A 180 -15.48 -5.54 -13.02
N PHE A 181 -15.20 -5.54 -14.32
CA PHE A 181 -13.86 -5.71 -14.88
C PHE A 181 -13.48 -4.55 -15.80
N SER A 182 -12.21 -4.17 -15.73
CA SER A 182 -11.62 -3.13 -16.58
C SER A 182 -10.11 -3.33 -16.73
N THR A 183 -9.47 -2.39 -17.43
CA THR A 183 -8.01 -2.22 -17.37
C THR A 183 -7.64 -1.43 -16.11
N PRO A 184 -6.53 -1.77 -15.44
CA PRO A 184 -6.11 -1.04 -14.26
C PRO A 184 -5.62 0.37 -14.57
N GLU A 185 -5.60 1.22 -13.55
CA GLU A 185 -5.01 2.54 -13.56
C GLU A 185 -3.78 2.57 -12.66
N PHE A 186 -2.82 3.44 -13.02
CA PHE A 186 -1.54 3.48 -12.33
C PHE A 186 -1.13 4.90 -11.95
N THR A 187 -0.41 5.04 -10.85
CA THR A 187 0.29 6.27 -10.48
C THR A 187 1.60 6.39 -11.28
N VAL A 188 1.45 6.61 -12.59
CA VAL A 188 2.56 6.80 -13.54
C VAL A 188 2.43 8.17 -14.20
N HIS A 189 3.51 8.93 -14.17
CA HIS A 189 3.61 10.26 -14.75
C HIS A 189 4.63 10.26 -15.90
N GLN A 190 4.20 10.50 -17.13
CA GLN A 190 5.08 10.52 -18.31
C GLN A 190 5.99 9.30 -18.42
N GLY A 191 5.41 8.10 -18.24
CA GLY A 191 6.14 6.82 -18.26
C GLY A 191 7.07 6.57 -17.08
N ARG A 192 6.99 7.34 -16.02
CA ARG A 192 7.79 7.22 -14.80
C ARG A 192 6.92 7.02 -13.59
N ARG A 193 7.43 6.31 -12.58
CA ARG A 193 6.77 6.16 -11.27
C ARG A 193 6.39 7.52 -10.67
N GLY A 194 5.12 7.68 -10.32
CA GLY A 194 4.60 8.83 -9.59
C GLY A 194 4.65 8.61 -8.08
N SER A 195 5.84 8.40 -7.50
CA SER A 195 6.00 8.30 -6.05
C SER A 195 5.65 9.61 -5.35
N THR A 196 5.30 9.56 -4.07
CA THR A 196 5.04 10.77 -3.28
C THR A 196 6.31 11.63 -3.10
N ALA A 197 7.51 11.00 -3.10
CA ALA A 197 8.74 11.76 -3.17
C ALA A 197 8.83 12.60 -4.47
N ALA A 198 8.52 11.98 -5.62
CA ALA A 198 8.58 12.66 -6.91
C ALA A 198 7.50 13.72 -7.08
N ARG A 199 6.27 13.45 -6.60
CA ARG A 199 5.10 14.27 -6.88
C ARG A 199 4.80 15.31 -5.82
N PHE A 200 5.04 15.03 -4.54
CA PHE A 200 4.76 15.94 -3.43
C PHE A 200 6.04 16.53 -2.82
N LEU A 201 7.04 15.71 -2.48
CA LEU A 201 8.21 16.22 -1.75
C LEU A 201 9.15 17.04 -2.64
N ARG A 202 9.51 16.52 -3.83
CA ARG A 202 10.49 17.18 -4.72
C ARG A 202 10.12 18.62 -5.09
N PRO A 203 8.84 18.97 -5.37
CA PRO A 203 8.45 20.37 -5.59
C PRO A 203 8.65 21.29 -4.38
N ALA A 204 8.71 20.73 -3.17
CA ALA A 204 8.88 21.50 -1.93
C ALA A 204 10.33 21.63 -1.45
N LEU A 205 11.28 20.84 -2.00
CA LEU A 205 12.69 20.81 -1.53
C LEU A 205 13.42 22.15 -1.59
N GLY A 206 12.99 23.08 -2.47
CA GLY A 206 13.55 24.42 -2.56
C GLY A 206 13.08 25.40 -1.49
N ARG A 207 12.18 25.00 -0.60
CA ARG A 207 11.63 25.89 0.44
C ARG A 207 12.61 26.02 1.61
N PRO A 208 13.00 27.23 2.04
CA PRO A 208 14.01 27.43 3.09
C PRO A 208 13.57 26.98 4.48
N ASN A 209 12.27 26.83 4.69
CA ASN A 209 11.65 26.41 5.94
C ASN A 209 11.37 24.89 6.01
N LEU A 210 11.73 24.13 4.99
CA LEU A 210 11.67 22.66 4.97
C LEU A 210 13.08 22.08 5.02
N LYS A 211 13.38 21.34 6.08
CA LYS A 211 14.61 20.56 6.21
C LYS A 211 14.29 19.08 6.04
N VAL A 212 15.00 18.39 5.16
CA VAL A 212 14.86 16.94 4.93
C VAL A 212 16.18 16.27 5.31
N GLU A 213 16.12 15.34 6.24
CA GLU A 213 17.25 14.52 6.67
C GLU A 213 17.01 13.07 6.28
N THR A 214 17.89 12.55 5.43
CA THR A 214 17.93 11.12 5.05
C THR A 214 18.97 10.37 5.89
N TRP A 215 18.86 9.03 5.90
CA TRP A 215 19.70 8.18 6.75
C TRP A 215 19.56 8.55 8.23
N ALA A 216 18.37 9.01 8.62
CA ALA A 216 18.02 9.50 9.94
C ALA A 216 17.01 8.54 10.58
N LEU A 217 17.52 7.52 11.30
CA LEU A 217 16.70 6.53 12.00
C LEU A 217 16.19 7.14 13.31
N SER A 218 14.87 7.35 13.41
CA SER A 218 14.24 7.81 14.65
C SER A 218 14.21 6.68 15.68
N HIS A 219 14.69 6.98 16.90
CA HIS A 219 14.80 6.04 18.00
C HIS A 219 13.59 6.09 18.91
N ARG A 220 13.13 7.27 19.27
CA ARG A 220 11.97 7.49 20.14
C ARG A 220 11.45 8.93 20.04
N VAL A 221 10.19 9.10 20.37
CA VAL A 221 9.59 10.41 20.66
C VAL A 221 9.96 10.81 22.09
N LEU A 222 10.35 12.05 22.27
CA LEU A 222 10.63 12.64 23.59
C LEU A 222 9.32 13.15 24.18
N ILE A 223 8.89 12.59 25.30
CA ILE A 223 7.64 12.93 25.98
C ILE A 223 7.97 13.51 27.36
N GLU A 224 7.55 14.75 27.60
CA GLU A 224 7.71 15.46 28.86
C GLU A 224 6.34 15.88 29.37
N GLN A 225 5.97 15.47 30.58
CA GLN A 225 4.68 15.81 31.23
C GLN A 225 3.45 15.57 30.35
N GLY A 226 3.40 14.42 29.66
CA GLY A 226 2.26 14.05 28.79
C GLY A 226 2.26 14.74 27.42
N ARG A 227 3.34 15.47 27.05
CA ARG A 227 3.44 16.18 25.79
C ARG A 227 4.66 15.72 24.99
N ALA A 228 4.50 15.47 23.70
CA ALA A 228 5.62 15.26 22.80
C ALA A 228 6.35 16.58 22.55
N VAL A 229 7.68 16.59 22.77
CA VAL A 229 8.53 17.77 22.67
C VAL A 229 9.64 17.65 21.61
N GLY A 230 9.76 16.48 20.99
CA GLY A 230 10.80 16.25 19.98
C GLY A 230 11.03 14.77 19.68
N VAL A 231 12.10 14.50 18.95
CA VAL A 231 12.50 13.15 18.53
C VAL A 231 14.01 12.97 18.75
N GLU A 232 14.39 11.82 19.27
CA GLU A 232 15.77 11.33 19.28
C GLU A 232 15.95 10.43 18.05
N TYR A 233 17.02 10.68 17.29
CA TYR A 233 17.32 9.93 16.06
C TYR A 233 18.82 9.76 15.86
N GLU A 234 19.20 8.73 15.12
CA GLU A 234 20.58 8.50 14.70
C GLU A 234 20.78 8.95 13.26
N GLN A 235 21.86 9.67 13.01
CA GLN A 235 22.32 10.01 11.67
C GLN A 235 23.84 9.96 11.60
N LYS A 236 24.38 9.23 10.62
CA LYS A 236 25.85 9.06 10.43
C LYS A 236 26.57 8.50 11.67
N GLY A 237 25.89 7.62 12.42
CA GLY A 237 26.42 7.03 13.64
C GLY A 237 26.38 7.92 14.89
N GLU A 238 25.81 9.13 14.78
CA GLU A 238 25.62 10.05 15.89
C GLU A 238 24.17 10.11 16.33
N THR A 239 23.92 9.99 17.62
CA THR A 239 22.59 10.24 18.20
C THR A 239 22.36 11.74 18.31
N ARG A 240 21.25 12.20 17.79
CA ARG A 240 20.84 13.60 17.75
C ARG A 240 19.44 13.76 18.33
N THR A 241 19.14 14.97 18.78
CA THR A 241 17.83 15.38 19.26
C THR A 241 17.35 16.59 18.47
N ALA A 242 16.10 16.56 18.02
CA ALA A 242 15.41 17.72 17.48
C ALA A 242 14.16 18.00 18.33
N ARG A 243 13.89 19.28 18.64
CA ARG A 243 12.72 19.70 19.40
C ARG A 243 11.69 20.37 18.49
N ALA A 244 10.40 20.10 18.74
CA ALA A 244 9.32 20.65 17.95
C ALA A 244 8.09 21.06 18.79
N GLY A 245 7.25 21.90 18.17
CA GLY A 245 5.92 22.21 18.68
C GLY A 245 4.97 21.01 18.60
N GLU A 246 5.09 20.21 17.55
CA GLU A 246 4.31 18.97 17.34
C GLU A 246 5.13 17.92 16.59
N VAL A 247 4.98 16.63 16.95
CA VAL A 247 5.58 15.46 16.31
C VAL A 247 4.50 14.66 15.58
N ILE A 248 4.78 14.29 14.32
CA ILE A 248 3.84 13.56 13.45
C ILE A 248 4.53 12.31 12.95
N LEU A 249 4.03 11.13 13.34
CA LEU A 249 4.55 9.85 12.92
C LEU A 249 3.92 9.46 11.57
N CYS A 250 4.78 9.14 10.60
CA CYS A 250 4.44 8.70 9.25
C CYS A 250 5.24 7.45 8.85
N GLY A 251 5.59 6.61 9.82
CA GLY A 251 6.43 5.41 9.62
C GLY A 251 5.69 4.24 8.97
N GLY A 252 4.37 4.32 8.79
CA GLY A 252 3.53 3.23 8.27
C GLY A 252 3.18 2.19 9.33
N ALA A 253 2.39 1.18 8.91
CA ALA A 253 1.74 0.23 9.81
C ALA A 253 2.69 -0.62 10.69
N PHE A 254 3.98 -0.67 10.40
CA PHE A 254 4.95 -1.39 11.24
C PHE A 254 5.81 -0.45 12.07
N ASN A 255 6.32 0.63 11.51
CA ASN A 255 7.26 1.50 12.20
C ASN A 255 6.59 2.57 13.08
N SER A 256 5.37 3.03 12.76
CA SER A 256 4.66 3.98 13.63
C SER A 256 4.29 3.36 14.99
N PRO A 257 3.65 2.17 15.06
CA PRO A 257 3.46 1.52 16.35
C PRO A 257 4.77 1.15 17.02
N GLN A 258 5.80 0.67 16.28
CA GLN A 258 7.12 0.40 16.84
C GLN A 258 7.70 1.63 17.54
N LEU A 259 7.62 2.80 16.91
CA LEU A 259 8.17 4.04 17.48
C LEU A 259 7.38 4.51 18.71
N LEU A 260 6.05 4.35 18.74
CA LEU A 260 5.24 4.59 19.94
C LEU A 260 5.68 3.67 21.08
N LEU A 261 5.79 2.36 20.81
CA LEU A 261 6.23 1.37 21.80
C LEU A 261 7.64 1.65 22.33
N LEU A 262 8.60 1.99 21.46
CA LEU A 262 9.97 2.42 21.85
C LEU A 262 9.98 3.72 22.66
N SER A 263 8.93 4.55 22.54
CA SER A 263 8.75 5.78 23.30
C SER A 263 8.04 5.55 24.65
N GLY A 264 7.73 4.28 24.98
CA GLY A 264 6.99 3.94 26.19
C GLY A 264 5.48 4.10 26.08
N VAL A 265 4.92 4.26 24.87
CA VAL A 265 3.48 4.44 24.61
C VAL A 265 2.92 3.14 24.02
N GLY A 266 2.07 2.46 24.74
CA GLY A 266 1.47 1.18 24.33
C GLY A 266 1.05 0.35 25.53
N PRO A 267 0.73 -0.96 25.33
CA PRO A 267 0.41 -1.88 26.43
C PRO A 267 1.56 -1.90 27.44
N ALA A 268 1.31 -1.40 28.65
CA ALA A 268 2.37 -1.13 29.64
C ALA A 268 3.23 -2.36 29.95
N ASP A 269 2.59 -3.54 30.13
CA ASP A 269 3.27 -4.80 30.44
C ASP A 269 4.14 -5.28 29.26
N GLU A 270 3.65 -5.19 28.03
CA GLU A 270 4.39 -5.59 26.83
C GLU A 270 5.61 -4.66 26.59
N VAL A 271 5.41 -3.36 26.78
CA VAL A 271 6.46 -2.34 26.68
C VAL A 271 7.56 -2.61 27.73
N ALA A 272 7.16 -2.86 28.97
CA ALA A 272 8.09 -3.19 30.06
C ALA A 272 8.83 -4.51 29.79
N ALA A 273 8.15 -5.54 29.29
CA ALA A 273 8.75 -6.84 28.95
C ALA A 273 9.80 -6.72 27.83
N ALA A 274 9.65 -5.74 26.91
CA ALA A 274 10.64 -5.43 25.89
C ALA A 274 11.83 -4.60 26.41
N GLY A 275 11.87 -4.24 27.68
CA GLY A 275 12.93 -3.45 28.29
C GLY A 275 12.78 -1.93 28.12
N VAL A 276 11.61 -1.45 27.71
CA VAL A 276 11.30 -0.03 27.58
C VAL A 276 10.51 0.43 28.81
N LYS A 277 10.83 1.60 29.35
CA LYS A 277 10.07 2.18 30.47
C LYS A 277 8.70 2.66 29.98
N PRO A 278 7.58 2.15 30.52
CA PRO A 278 6.26 2.64 30.19
C PRO A 278 6.10 4.12 30.59
N VAL A 279 5.51 4.91 29.67
CA VAL A 279 5.24 6.35 29.84
C VAL A 279 3.73 6.60 29.79
N HIS A 280 3.02 5.92 28.89
CA HIS A 280 1.58 6.07 28.72
C HIS A 280 0.97 4.74 28.31
N ASP A 281 0.05 4.21 29.12
CA ASP A 281 -0.63 2.95 28.81
C ASP A 281 -1.70 3.19 27.76
N LEU A 282 -1.53 2.57 26.60
CA LEU A 282 -2.41 2.69 25.42
C LEU A 282 -2.51 1.33 24.73
N PRO A 283 -3.39 0.42 25.20
CA PRO A 283 -3.41 -0.99 24.82
C PRO A 283 -3.55 -1.28 23.33
N GLY A 284 -4.17 -0.37 22.56
CA GLY A 284 -4.38 -0.56 21.12
C GLY A 284 -3.14 -0.41 20.24
N VAL A 285 -2.03 0.14 20.76
CA VAL A 285 -0.82 0.34 19.96
C VAL A 285 -0.23 -0.99 19.52
N GLY A 286 -0.06 -1.13 18.20
CA GLY A 286 0.43 -2.35 17.57
C GLY A 286 -0.61 -3.44 17.38
N LYS A 287 -1.81 -3.31 17.92
CA LYS A 287 -2.90 -4.28 17.78
C LYS A 287 -3.72 -4.04 16.51
N ASN A 288 -4.64 -4.97 16.18
CA ASN A 288 -5.57 -4.85 15.04
C ASN A 288 -4.88 -4.77 13.67
N LEU A 289 -3.67 -5.31 13.50
CA LEU A 289 -3.01 -5.36 12.18
C LEU A 289 -3.93 -6.06 11.17
N GLN A 290 -4.21 -5.38 10.07
CA GLN A 290 -4.97 -5.89 8.94
C GLN A 290 -4.11 -5.80 7.69
N ASP A 291 -4.17 -6.81 6.83
CA ASP A 291 -3.53 -6.78 5.52
C ASP A 291 -4.35 -7.63 4.53
N HIS A 292 -4.40 -7.24 3.30
CA HIS A 292 -5.01 -8.04 2.25
C HIS A 292 -4.19 -9.30 2.03
N ALA A 293 -4.77 -10.46 2.30
CA ALA A 293 -4.16 -11.74 1.96
C ALA A 293 -4.35 -12.04 0.47
N SER A 294 -3.38 -12.67 -0.16
CA SER A 294 -3.42 -12.97 -1.59
C SER A 294 -2.89 -14.36 -1.90
N VAL A 295 -3.52 -15.03 -2.86
CA VAL A 295 -3.02 -16.28 -3.43
C VAL A 295 -2.97 -16.19 -4.96
N GLY A 296 -1.87 -16.67 -5.53
CA GLY A 296 -1.66 -16.70 -6.97
C GLY A 296 -2.20 -17.97 -7.63
N ALA A 297 -2.71 -17.81 -8.85
CA ALA A 297 -3.01 -18.93 -9.74
C ALA A 297 -2.26 -18.74 -11.07
N MET A 298 -1.97 -19.83 -11.80
CA MET A 298 -1.15 -19.76 -13.01
C MET A 298 -1.62 -20.75 -14.09
N TRP A 299 -1.56 -20.29 -15.35
CA TRP A 299 -1.85 -21.08 -16.53
C TRP A 299 -0.73 -20.93 -17.57
N LYS A 300 -0.43 -22.03 -18.26
CA LYS A 300 0.44 -22.00 -19.42
C LYS A 300 -0.28 -21.33 -20.58
N ALA A 301 0.32 -20.34 -21.20
CA ALA A 301 -0.23 -19.68 -22.37
C ALA A 301 -0.22 -20.59 -23.60
N LYS A 302 -1.19 -20.42 -24.48
CA LYS A 302 -1.23 -21.08 -25.80
C LYS A 302 -0.43 -20.25 -26.81
N GLY A 303 0.79 -20.65 -27.08
CA GLY A 303 1.69 -19.93 -27.97
C GLY A 303 2.47 -18.79 -27.26
N GLU A 304 3.17 -17.99 -28.03
CA GLU A 304 4.08 -16.94 -27.56
C GLU A 304 3.37 -15.57 -27.42
N ILE A 305 2.22 -15.55 -26.78
CA ILE A 305 1.38 -14.34 -26.65
C ILE A 305 1.63 -13.54 -25.37
N ALA A 306 2.26 -14.16 -24.36
CA ALA A 306 2.51 -13.53 -23.07
C ALA A 306 3.74 -12.61 -23.08
N PHE A 307 3.93 -11.85 -22.01
CA PHE A 307 4.92 -10.78 -21.90
C PHE A 307 6.39 -11.27 -21.90
N ASP A 308 6.66 -12.57 -21.67
CA ASP A 308 8.02 -13.14 -21.58
C ASP A 308 8.91 -12.77 -22.79
N SER A 309 8.35 -12.74 -24.01
CA SER A 309 9.08 -12.32 -25.22
C SER A 309 9.57 -10.86 -25.17
N LYS A 310 8.94 -10.00 -24.38
CA LYS A 310 9.34 -8.59 -24.20
C LYS A 310 10.51 -8.44 -23.23
N LEU A 311 10.73 -9.46 -22.37
CA LEU A 311 11.85 -9.53 -21.44
C LEU A 311 13.13 -10.08 -22.08
N ARG A 312 13.11 -10.47 -23.38
CA ARG A 312 14.33 -10.81 -24.08
C ARG A 312 15.26 -9.59 -24.12
N PHE A 313 16.52 -9.78 -23.72
CA PHE A 313 17.45 -8.69 -23.36
C PHE A 313 17.58 -7.63 -24.47
N ASP A 314 17.69 -8.03 -25.74
CA ASP A 314 17.79 -7.11 -26.88
C ASP A 314 16.53 -6.22 -27.01
N ARG A 315 15.34 -6.80 -26.89
CA ARG A 315 14.05 -6.07 -26.92
C ARG A 315 13.87 -5.18 -25.70
N LEU A 316 14.24 -5.70 -24.54
CA LEU A 316 14.19 -4.95 -23.29
C LEU A 316 15.09 -3.71 -23.34
N MET A 317 16.32 -3.84 -23.85
CA MET A 317 17.26 -2.71 -23.99
C MET A 317 16.76 -1.65 -24.97
N LEU A 318 16.12 -2.05 -26.07
CA LEU A 318 15.47 -1.09 -26.96
C LEU A 318 14.32 -0.35 -26.27
N SER A 319 13.52 -1.06 -25.47
CA SER A 319 12.46 -0.45 -24.69
C SER A 319 12.99 0.49 -23.60
N VAL A 320 14.09 0.15 -22.94
CA VAL A 320 14.79 1.03 -21.99
C VAL A 320 15.30 2.29 -22.68
N LEU A 321 15.89 2.18 -23.86
CA LEU A 321 16.33 3.34 -24.63
C LEU A 321 15.14 4.25 -25.03
N GLN A 322 14.06 3.65 -25.53
CA GLN A 322 12.83 4.36 -25.87
C GLN A 322 12.24 5.09 -24.65
N TRP A 323 12.21 4.41 -23.49
CA TRP A 323 11.77 5.00 -22.24
C TRP A 323 12.64 6.18 -21.80
N ARG A 324 13.96 6.02 -21.90
CA ARG A 324 14.90 7.06 -21.49
C ARG A 324 14.76 8.34 -22.33
N LEU A 325 14.53 8.18 -23.64
CA LEU A 325 14.44 9.30 -24.58
C LEU A 325 13.03 9.93 -24.62
N PHE A 326 11.99 9.09 -24.52
CA PHE A 326 10.61 9.54 -24.82
C PHE A 326 9.61 9.26 -23.69
N GLY A 327 9.99 8.57 -22.62
CA GLY A 327 9.08 8.17 -21.53
C GLY A 327 8.04 7.12 -21.97
N THR A 328 8.29 6.36 -23.04
CA THR A 328 7.35 5.40 -23.64
C THR A 328 8.00 4.01 -23.77
N GLY A 329 7.25 3.03 -24.27
CA GLY A 329 7.72 1.65 -24.43
C GLY A 329 7.27 0.72 -23.30
N GLU A 330 7.61 -0.57 -23.42
CA GLU A 330 7.13 -1.61 -22.50
C GLU A 330 7.55 -1.40 -21.04
N VAL A 331 8.70 -0.76 -20.81
CA VAL A 331 9.18 -0.48 -19.44
C VAL A 331 8.52 0.72 -18.78
N ALA A 332 7.76 1.52 -19.56
CA ALA A 332 7.02 2.68 -19.07
C ALA A 332 5.70 2.31 -18.34
N GLY A 333 5.32 1.04 -18.32
CA GLY A 333 4.09 0.54 -17.70
C GLY A 333 4.28 -0.81 -17.01
N LEU A 334 3.18 -1.40 -16.58
CA LEU A 334 3.14 -2.74 -15.98
C LEU A 334 2.32 -3.68 -16.87
N PRO A 335 2.71 -4.96 -16.99
CA PRO A 335 2.01 -5.94 -17.81
C PRO A 335 0.77 -6.49 -17.08
N VAL A 336 -0.18 -5.65 -16.70
CA VAL A 336 -1.47 -6.08 -16.12
C VAL A 336 -2.54 -5.96 -17.19
N SER A 337 -3.07 -7.09 -17.67
CA SER A 337 -4.01 -7.10 -18.79
C SER A 337 -5.44 -6.80 -18.38
N ALA A 338 -5.86 -7.24 -17.20
CA ALA A 338 -7.20 -6.98 -16.68
C ALA A 338 -7.18 -6.93 -15.15
N GLN A 339 -8.12 -6.16 -14.61
CA GLN A 339 -8.45 -6.09 -13.20
C GLN A 339 -9.95 -6.26 -13.03
N GLY A 340 -10.35 -7.03 -12.03
CA GLY A 340 -11.74 -7.17 -11.63
C GLY A 340 -11.91 -6.93 -10.13
N PHE A 341 -13.06 -6.37 -9.77
CA PHE A 341 -13.55 -6.35 -8.41
C PHE A 341 -14.90 -7.03 -8.41
N TYR A 342 -15.07 -8.06 -7.58
CA TYR A 342 -16.29 -8.85 -7.59
C TYR A 342 -16.66 -9.36 -6.20
N ARG A 343 -17.92 -9.72 -6.03
CA ARG A 343 -18.46 -10.36 -4.83
C ARG A 343 -18.41 -11.87 -4.99
N THR A 344 -17.85 -12.54 -3.99
CA THR A 344 -17.82 -14.03 -3.99
C THR A 344 -19.16 -14.64 -3.62
N ARG A 345 -20.09 -13.86 -3.10
CA ARG A 345 -21.44 -14.25 -2.70
C ARG A 345 -22.44 -13.15 -3.07
N PRO A 346 -23.65 -13.51 -3.56
CA PRO A 346 -24.64 -12.53 -4.03
C PRO A 346 -25.21 -11.64 -2.92
N GLU A 347 -25.21 -12.11 -1.66
CA GLU A 347 -25.68 -11.37 -0.51
C GLU A 347 -24.75 -10.26 -0.03
N LEU A 348 -23.51 -10.24 -0.51
CA LEU A 348 -22.58 -9.14 -0.21
C LEU A 348 -23.03 -7.88 -0.96
N GLU A 349 -23.01 -6.76 -0.28
CA GLU A 349 -23.33 -5.48 -0.89
C GLU A 349 -22.19 -4.94 -1.76
N TRP A 350 -20.93 -5.21 -1.37
CA TRP A 350 -19.71 -4.68 -1.99
C TRP A 350 -18.72 -5.79 -2.34
N PRO A 351 -17.84 -5.59 -3.34
CA PRO A 351 -16.79 -6.52 -3.67
C PRO A 351 -15.93 -6.88 -2.47
N ASP A 352 -15.64 -8.17 -2.35
CA ASP A 352 -14.74 -8.73 -1.34
C ASP A 352 -13.44 -9.30 -1.94
N VAL A 353 -13.32 -9.26 -3.26
CA VAL A 353 -12.13 -9.73 -4.00
C VAL A 353 -11.69 -8.75 -5.07
N GLN A 354 -10.37 -8.52 -5.13
CA GLN A 354 -9.67 -7.95 -6.29
C GLN A 354 -8.99 -9.09 -7.06
N PHE A 355 -9.23 -9.14 -8.37
CA PHE A 355 -8.67 -10.13 -9.28
C PHE A 355 -7.81 -9.46 -10.33
N LEU A 356 -6.51 -9.79 -10.35
CA LEU A 356 -5.52 -9.17 -11.22
C LEU A 356 -4.97 -10.21 -12.18
N ILE A 357 -5.03 -9.98 -13.48
CA ILE A 357 -4.52 -10.88 -14.51
C ILE A 357 -3.31 -10.25 -15.20
N THR A 358 -2.18 -10.94 -15.14
CA THR A 358 -0.91 -10.54 -15.78
C THR A 358 -0.44 -11.61 -16.75
N PRO A 359 -0.03 -11.28 -17.98
CA PRO A 359 0.51 -12.23 -18.95
C PRO A 359 2.00 -12.49 -18.71
N VAL A 360 2.41 -12.67 -17.45
CA VAL A 360 3.80 -12.88 -17.06
C VAL A 360 3.89 -13.58 -15.71
N SER A 361 4.91 -14.42 -15.56
CA SER A 361 5.24 -15.01 -14.26
C SER A 361 5.92 -14.00 -13.34
N MET A 362 5.60 -14.04 -12.03
CA MET A 362 6.37 -13.31 -11.02
C MET A 362 7.83 -13.78 -10.94
N ALA A 363 8.17 -14.97 -11.45
CA ALA A 363 9.54 -15.45 -11.55
C ALA A 363 10.28 -14.97 -12.82
N ALA A 364 9.58 -14.27 -13.74
CA ALA A 364 10.18 -13.83 -14.99
C ALA A 364 11.32 -12.83 -14.76
N GLN A 365 12.37 -12.97 -15.55
CA GLN A 365 13.58 -12.15 -15.50
C GLN A 365 14.06 -11.87 -16.93
N PRO A 366 14.88 -10.84 -17.16
CA PRO A 366 15.53 -10.64 -18.44
C PRO A 366 16.30 -11.90 -18.89
N TRP A 367 16.14 -12.29 -20.14
CA TRP A 367 16.73 -13.50 -20.69
C TRP A 367 17.30 -13.28 -22.10
N PHE A 368 18.22 -14.16 -22.51
CA PHE A 368 18.79 -14.17 -23.87
C PHE A 368 19.34 -15.57 -24.20
N PRO A 369 19.17 -16.06 -25.42
CA PRO A 369 19.75 -17.34 -25.85
C PRO A 369 21.23 -17.41 -25.55
N GLY A 370 21.69 -18.52 -24.95
CA GLY A 370 23.07 -18.72 -24.55
C GLY A 370 23.48 -18.15 -23.20
N TRP A 371 22.64 -17.25 -22.60
CA TRP A 371 22.88 -16.71 -21.26
C TRP A 371 21.89 -17.25 -20.22
N ARG A 372 20.60 -17.05 -20.46
CA ARG A 372 19.52 -17.50 -19.56
C ARG A 372 18.30 -17.84 -20.40
N LYS A 373 17.59 -18.92 -20.05
CA LYS A 373 16.29 -19.24 -20.67
C LYS A 373 15.19 -18.40 -20.03
N GLY A 374 14.22 -17.97 -20.82
CA GLY A 374 12.97 -17.41 -20.33
C GLY A 374 12.18 -18.44 -19.50
N VAL A 375 11.31 -17.95 -18.62
CA VAL A 375 10.43 -18.82 -17.81
C VAL A 375 9.26 -19.38 -18.63
N GLY A 376 9.09 -18.91 -19.85
CA GLY A 376 8.02 -19.29 -20.77
C GLY A 376 6.77 -18.42 -20.63
N HIS A 377 5.86 -18.62 -21.57
CA HIS A 377 4.64 -17.82 -21.68
C HIS A 377 3.58 -18.36 -20.73
N VAL A 378 3.19 -17.55 -19.75
CA VAL A 378 2.21 -17.88 -18.73
C VAL A 378 1.26 -16.71 -18.47
N PHE A 379 0.06 -17.03 -18.00
CA PHE A 379 -0.82 -16.09 -17.33
C PHE A 379 -0.75 -16.33 -15.83
N SER A 380 -0.59 -15.27 -15.07
CA SER A 380 -0.71 -15.27 -13.61
C SER A 380 -1.96 -14.49 -13.20
N ALA A 381 -2.72 -15.03 -12.27
CA ALA A 381 -3.83 -14.33 -11.65
C ALA A 381 -3.56 -14.19 -10.15
N ALA A 382 -3.63 -12.98 -9.62
CA ALA A 382 -3.60 -12.75 -8.19
C ALA A 382 -5.03 -12.55 -7.68
N ASN A 383 -5.42 -13.37 -6.72
CA ASN A 383 -6.67 -13.23 -5.99
C ASN A 383 -6.36 -12.57 -4.66
N VAL A 384 -6.94 -11.41 -4.40
CA VAL A 384 -6.70 -10.59 -3.22
C VAL A 384 -7.97 -10.48 -2.41
N LEU A 385 -7.94 -10.97 -1.17
CA LEU A 385 -9.03 -10.84 -0.20
C LEU A 385 -9.08 -9.40 0.31
N LEU A 386 -10.16 -8.67 0.02
CA LEU A 386 -10.29 -7.25 0.35
C LEU A 386 -10.85 -6.97 1.74
N ARG A 387 -11.56 -7.93 2.33
CA ARG A 387 -12.25 -7.78 3.62
C ARG A 387 -11.84 -8.90 4.58
N PRO A 388 -10.53 -8.94 5.00
CA PRO A 388 -10.07 -9.98 5.92
C PRO A 388 -10.72 -9.80 7.29
N GLU A 389 -11.13 -10.92 7.90
CA GLU A 389 -11.58 -10.96 9.31
C GLU A 389 -10.44 -11.28 10.26
N SER A 390 -9.39 -11.95 9.79
CA SER A 390 -8.18 -12.23 10.57
C SER A 390 -7.49 -10.94 11.00
N ARG A 391 -7.01 -10.92 12.26
CA ARG A 391 -6.32 -9.78 12.87
C ARG A 391 -4.97 -10.21 13.41
N GLY A 392 -3.98 -9.37 13.16
CA GLY A 392 -2.62 -9.55 13.63
C GLY A 392 -2.17 -8.45 14.58
N GLU A 393 -0.87 -8.40 14.82
CA GLU A 393 -0.27 -7.41 15.70
C GLU A 393 1.19 -7.12 15.33
N VAL A 394 1.68 -6.00 15.86
CA VAL A 394 3.07 -5.56 15.81
C VAL A 394 3.54 -5.30 17.23
N THR A 395 4.60 -5.98 17.67
CA THR A 395 5.16 -5.83 19.03
C THR A 395 6.66 -5.58 18.98
N LEU A 396 7.25 -5.13 20.08
CA LEU A 396 8.70 -4.95 20.15
C LEU A 396 9.42 -6.30 20.29
N ARG A 397 10.57 -6.40 19.65
CA ARG A 397 11.53 -7.48 19.89
C ARG A 397 12.45 -7.16 21.07
N SER A 398 12.87 -5.91 21.20
CA SER A 398 13.71 -5.36 22.26
C SER A 398 13.57 -3.84 22.34
N ALA A 399 14.29 -3.22 23.26
CA ALA A 399 14.40 -1.76 23.38
C ALA A 399 15.36 -1.12 22.36
N ASP A 400 16.08 -1.90 21.55
CA ASP A 400 16.97 -1.36 20.50
C ASP A 400 16.14 -0.92 19.28
N PRO A 401 16.16 0.36 18.89
CA PRO A 401 15.41 0.85 17.74
C PRO A 401 15.89 0.29 16.38
N ARG A 402 17.05 -0.36 16.35
CA ARG A 402 17.58 -1.03 15.15
C ARG A 402 17.00 -2.43 14.95
N ASP A 403 16.47 -3.03 16.01
CA ASP A 403 15.80 -4.32 15.93
C ASP A 403 14.46 -4.18 15.18
N LYS A 404 14.22 -5.11 14.26
CA LYS A 404 12.94 -5.16 13.55
C LYS A 404 11.84 -5.56 14.53
N PRO A 405 10.63 -4.98 14.44
CA PRO A 405 9.51 -5.39 15.26
C PRO A 405 9.12 -6.83 14.96
N ARG A 406 8.44 -7.48 15.91
CA ARG A 406 7.72 -8.73 15.66
C ARG A 406 6.43 -8.40 14.93
N ILE A 407 6.17 -9.07 13.82
CA ILE A 407 4.98 -8.89 13.00
C ILE A 407 4.26 -10.22 12.91
N GLN A 408 3.04 -10.30 13.41
CA GLN A 408 2.19 -11.47 13.33
C GLN A 408 0.93 -11.11 12.56
N PHE A 409 0.71 -11.70 11.39
CA PHE A 409 -0.48 -11.39 10.58
C PHE A 409 -1.69 -12.22 10.99
N ASN A 410 -1.48 -13.45 11.44
CA ASN A 410 -2.53 -14.43 11.70
C ASN A 410 -3.40 -14.73 10.47
N LEU A 411 -2.82 -14.70 9.25
CA LEU A 411 -3.57 -14.99 8.03
C LEU A 411 -4.26 -16.35 8.13
N LEU A 412 -5.49 -16.43 7.62
CA LEU A 412 -6.34 -17.64 7.63
C LEU A 412 -6.80 -18.09 9.03
N LYS A 413 -6.64 -17.28 10.06
CA LYS A 413 -7.17 -17.57 11.39
C LYS A 413 -8.68 -17.79 11.35
N GLU A 414 -9.39 -16.86 10.75
CA GLU A 414 -10.85 -16.89 10.68
C GLU A 414 -11.34 -17.79 9.54
N SER A 415 -12.45 -18.51 9.79
CA SER A 415 -13.04 -19.46 8.80
C SER A 415 -13.57 -18.73 7.58
N ALA A 416 -14.14 -17.54 7.75
CA ALA A 416 -14.68 -16.72 6.67
C ALA A 416 -13.61 -16.40 5.61
N ASP A 417 -12.37 -16.11 6.04
CA ASP A 417 -11.25 -15.86 5.14
C ASP A 417 -10.93 -17.12 4.32
N ARG A 418 -10.86 -18.31 4.96
CA ARG A 418 -10.60 -19.59 4.28
C ARG A 418 -11.68 -19.93 3.25
N GLU A 419 -12.95 -19.79 3.62
CA GLU A 419 -14.08 -20.02 2.72
C GLU A 419 -14.05 -19.07 1.51
N THR A 420 -13.68 -17.81 1.72
CA THR A 420 -13.53 -16.84 0.62
C THR A 420 -12.40 -17.27 -0.31
N PHE A 421 -11.26 -17.72 0.20
CA PHE A 421 -10.17 -18.26 -0.64
C PHE A 421 -10.60 -19.49 -1.45
N ARG A 422 -11.42 -20.40 -0.92
CA ARG A 422 -11.98 -21.52 -1.68
C ARG A 422 -12.77 -21.03 -2.89
N ARG A 423 -13.64 -20.02 -2.67
CA ARG A 423 -14.43 -19.40 -3.76
C ARG A 423 -13.53 -18.70 -4.79
N MET A 424 -12.52 -17.97 -4.35
CA MET A 424 -11.55 -17.28 -5.23
C MET A 424 -10.79 -18.26 -6.13
N VAL A 425 -10.32 -19.39 -5.58
CA VAL A 425 -9.62 -20.42 -6.37
C VAL A 425 -10.53 -21.03 -7.42
N ARG A 426 -11.79 -21.36 -7.06
CA ARG A 426 -12.78 -21.89 -8.00
C ARG A 426 -13.15 -20.87 -9.07
N PHE A 427 -13.33 -19.60 -8.70
CA PHE A 427 -13.61 -18.54 -9.66
C PHE A 427 -12.46 -18.36 -10.66
N ALA A 428 -11.22 -18.36 -10.21
CA ALA A 428 -10.06 -18.24 -11.10
C ALA A 428 -10.00 -19.37 -12.15
N ARG A 429 -10.37 -20.60 -11.76
CA ARG A 429 -10.52 -21.73 -12.70
C ARG A 429 -11.65 -21.50 -13.70
N LEU A 430 -12.85 -21.22 -13.21
CA LEU A 430 -14.03 -20.94 -14.04
C LEU A 430 -13.70 -19.83 -15.06
N PHE A 431 -12.99 -18.80 -14.66
CA PHE A 431 -12.61 -17.70 -15.55
C PHE A 431 -11.76 -18.18 -16.74
N PHE A 432 -10.73 -18.99 -16.48
CA PHE A 432 -9.85 -19.50 -17.53
C PHE A 432 -10.37 -20.78 -18.23
N GLU A 433 -11.47 -21.35 -17.78
CA GLU A 433 -12.23 -22.41 -18.47
C GLU A 433 -13.33 -21.83 -19.37
N THR A 434 -13.68 -20.54 -19.20
CA THR A 434 -14.70 -19.85 -19.98
C THR A 434 -14.09 -19.17 -21.22
N GLU A 435 -14.72 -19.38 -22.39
CA GLU A 435 -14.33 -18.66 -23.61
C GLU A 435 -14.68 -17.16 -23.54
N PRO A 436 -13.83 -16.26 -24.08
CA PRO A 436 -12.64 -16.55 -24.89
C PRO A 436 -11.31 -16.69 -24.09
N ALA A 437 -11.28 -16.54 -22.76
CA ALA A 437 -10.05 -16.71 -21.96
C ALA A 437 -9.49 -18.14 -22.09
N ALA A 438 -10.35 -19.17 -22.16
CA ALA A 438 -9.95 -20.56 -22.35
C ALA A 438 -9.08 -20.75 -23.62
N SER A 439 -9.36 -20.01 -24.69
CA SER A 439 -8.56 -20.05 -25.92
C SER A 439 -7.14 -19.49 -25.79
N LEU A 440 -6.87 -18.70 -24.71
CA LEU A 440 -5.56 -18.11 -24.45
C LEU A 440 -4.59 -19.08 -23.74
N VAL A 441 -5.13 -20.15 -23.11
CA VAL A 441 -4.35 -21.04 -22.25
C VAL A 441 -4.33 -22.48 -22.78
N SER A 442 -3.29 -23.22 -22.43
CA SER A 442 -3.12 -24.62 -22.82
C SER A 442 -3.17 -25.60 -21.63
N GLY A 443 -3.23 -25.09 -20.41
CA GLY A 443 -3.34 -25.89 -19.20
C GLY A 443 -3.11 -25.10 -17.93
N GLN A 444 -3.69 -25.56 -16.83
CA GLN A 444 -3.49 -25.03 -15.50
C GLN A 444 -2.15 -25.49 -14.92
N MET A 445 -1.44 -24.60 -14.23
CA MET A 445 -0.18 -24.88 -13.55
C MET A 445 -0.29 -24.76 -12.03
N LEU A 446 -0.99 -23.72 -11.55
CA LEU A 446 -1.24 -23.45 -10.13
C LEU A 446 -2.66 -22.92 -9.92
N PRO A 447 -3.42 -23.45 -8.93
CA PRO A 447 -3.09 -24.69 -8.23
C PRO A 447 -3.02 -25.86 -9.21
N PRO A 448 -2.28 -26.94 -8.90
CA PRO A 448 -2.28 -28.14 -9.72
C PRO A 448 -3.71 -28.67 -9.98
N PRO A 449 -3.97 -29.31 -11.14
CA PRO A 449 -5.34 -29.78 -11.48
C PRO A 449 -5.96 -30.76 -10.48
N GLU A 450 -5.14 -31.51 -9.74
CA GLU A 450 -5.57 -32.46 -8.70
C GLU A 450 -6.11 -31.81 -7.44
N VAL A 451 -5.83 -30.51 -7.19
CA VAL A 451 -6.36 -29.75 -6.05
C VAL A 451 -7.83 -29.43 -6.30
N GLN A 452 -8.76 -30.25 -5.80
CA GLN A 452 -10.19 -30.13 -6.14
C GLN A 452 -11.09 -29.93 -4.92
N THR A 453 -10.86 -30.66 -3.83
CA THR A 453 -11.70 -30.59 -2.63
C THR A 453 -11.44 -29.32 -1.83
N ASP A 454 -12.30 -29.01 -0.87
CA ASP A 454 -12.10 -27.90 0.04
C ASP A 454 -10.80 -28.07 0.85
N GLU A 455 -10.52 -29.27 1.27
CA GLU A 455 -9.31 -29.63 2.01
C GLU A 455 -8.04 -29.44 1.17
N ASP A 456 -8.07 -29.84 -0.10
CA ASP A 456 -6.95 -29.64 -1.04
C ASP A 456 -6.71 -28.15 -1.27
N ILE A 457 -7.81 -27.38 -1.48
CA ILE A 457 -7.72 -25.93 -1.70
C ILE A 457 -7.17 -25.25 -0.44
N ASP A 458 -7.63 -25.64 0.75
CA ASP A 458 -7.12 -25.09 2.02
C ASP A 458 -5.63 -25.39 2.21
N ALA A 459 -5.21 -26.62 1.89
CA ALA A 459 -3.79 -26.99 1.93
C ALA A 459 -2.96 -26.17 0.93
N PHE A 460 -3.46 -25.98 -0.29
CA PHE A 460 -2.83 -25.14 -1.30
C PHE A 460 -2.74 -23.68 -0.83
N VAL A 461 -3.85 -23.11 -0.36
CA VAL A 461 -3.89 -21.71 0.12
C VAL A 461 -2.93 -21.53 1.29
N ARG A 462 -2.93 -22.41 2.29
CA ARG A 462 -2.01 -22.35 3.44
C ARG A 462 -0.54 -22.36 3.02
N LYS A 463 -0.20 -23.12 1.98
CA LYS A 463 1.16 -23.20 1.44
C LYS A 463 1.58 -21.96 0.66
N PHE A 464 0.66 -21.31 -0.06
CA PHE A 464 1.01 -20.27 -1.04
C PHE A 464 0.47 -18.86 -0.71
N VAL A 465 -0.46 -18.72 0.25
CA VAL A 465 -0.98 -17.41 0.65
C VAL A 465 0.15 -16.52 1.17
N GLY A 466 0.08 -15.25 0.80
CA GLY A 466 0.95 -14.19 1.30
C GLY A 466 0.18 -12.90 1.48
N THR A 467 0.87 -11.84 1.84
CA THR A 467 0.30 -10.49 1.92
C THR A 467 0.29 -9.84 0.53
N ALA A 468 -0.75 -9.03 0.25
CA ALA A 468 -0.75 -8.09 -0.88
C ALA A 468 -0.02 -6.77 -0.54
N MET A 469 0.61 -6.70 0.64
CA MET A 469 1.46 -5.59 1.09
C MET A 469 0.71 -4.30 1.37
N HIS A 470 -0.47 -4.44 1.94
CA HIS A 470 -1.36 -3.35 2.34
C HIS A 470 -1.58 -3.29 3.88
N PRO A 471 -0.54 -3.44 4.74
CA PRO A 471 -0.75 -3.46 6.19
C PRO A 471 -1.28 -2.11 6.69
N THR A 472 -2.26 -2.19 7.61
CA THR A 472 -2.97 -1.03 8.17
C THR A 472 -3.34 -1.25 9.63
N SER A 473 -3.94 -0.25 10.26
CA SER A 473 -4.79 -0.33 11.44
C SER A 473 -4.08 -0.59 12.77
N THR A 474 -2.77 -0.53 12.82
CA THR A 474 -1.95 -0.80 14.03
C THR A 474 -1.84 0.38 15.01
N CYS A 475 -2.38 1.55 14.63
CA CYS A 475 -2.60 2.72 15.49
C CYS A 475 -3.99 3.30 15.16
N ALA A 476 -5.03 2.46 15.22
CA ALA A 476 -6.35 2.78 14.70
C ALA A 476 -6.98 4.02 15.32
N MET A 477 -7.59 4.87 14.48
CA MET A 477 -8.53 5.90 14.93
C MET A 477 -9.79 5.23 15.49
N GLY A 478 -10.42 5.85 16.48
CA GLY A 478 -11.66 5.33 17.04
C GLY A 478 -12.14 6.07 18.28
N VAL A 479 -13.32 5.68 18.76
CA VAL A 479 -13.95 6.24 19.97
C VAL A 479 -13.91 5.26 21.16
N GLY A 480 -13.63 3.99 20.91
CA GLY A 480 -13.58 2.94 21.94
C GLY A 480 -12.32 3.00 22.81
N PRO A 481 -12.24 2.14 23.85
CA PRO A 481 -11.10 2.10 24.77
C PRO A 481 -9.79 1.69 24.10
N ASP A 482 -9.86 0.83 23.08
CA ASP A 482 -8.69 0.34 22.35
C ASP A 482 -8.24 1.29 21.21
N ALA A 483 -8.93 2.42 21.03
CA ALA A 483 -8.54 3.39 20.01
C ALA A 483 -7.23 4.09 20.39
N VAL A 484 -6.27 4.07 19.45
CA VAL A 484 -4.98 4.74 19.63
C VAL A 484 -5.09 6.22 19.32
N LEU A 485 -5.89 6.57 18.31
CA LEU A 485 -6.04 7.94 17.81
C LEU A 485 -7.49 8.42 17.92
N ASP A 486 -7.65 9.73 18.05
CA ASP A 486 -8.93 10.39 17.80
C ASP A 486 -9.16 10.65 16.29
N GLU A 487 -10.31 11.23 15.94
CA GLU A 487 -10.69 11.56 14.56
C GLU A 487 -9.78 12.61 13.88
N ALA A 488 -8.95 13.31 14.66
CA ALA A 488 -7.94 14.24 14.15
C ALA A 488 -6.54 13.62 14.09
N CYS A 489 -6.43 12.29 14.14
CA CYS A 489 -5.18 11.54 14.15
C CYS A 489 -4.26 11.84 15.34
N ARG A 490 -4.74 12.43 16.43
CA ARG A 490 -3.96 12.72 17.64
C ARG A 490 -3.88 11.47 18.51
N VAL A 491 -2.70 11.19 19.07
CA VAL A 491 -2.52 10.09 20.02
C VAL A 491 -3.29 10.41 21.31
N ARG A 492 -4.20 9.53 21.68
CA ARG A 492 -5.10 9.74 22.82
C ARG A 492 -4.30 9.80 24.13
N GLY A 493 -4.64 10.79 24.97
CA GLY A 493 -4.01 11.02 26.27
C GLY A 493 -2.64 11.69 26.22
N LEU A 494 -2.14 12.03 25.02
CA LEU A 494 -0.89 12.78 24.83
C LEU A 494 -1.13 14.04 24.00
N GLU A 495 -0.38 15.08 24.31
CA GLU A 495 -0.41 16.33 23.55
C GLU A 495 0.70 16.37 22.49
N ALA A 496 0.46 17.12 21.41
CA ALA A 496 1.42 17.42 20.36
C ALA A 496 2.04 16.17 19.69
N LEU A 497 1.28 15.07 19.61
CA LEU A 497 1.67 13.83 18.95
C LEU A 497 0.53 13.32 18.07
N ARG A 498 0.84 13.05 16.80
CA ARG A 498 -0.09 12.44 15.84
C ARG A 498 0.55 11.24 15.15
N VAL A 499 -0.32 10.37 14.61
CA VAL A 499 0.07 9.33 13.65
C VAL A 499 -0.76 9.52 12.39
N VAL A 500 -0.10 9.76 11.27
CA VAL A 500 -0.75 10.05 9.98
C VAL A 500 -0.14 9.14 8.92
N ASP A 501 -0.66 7.93 8.80
CA ASP A 501 -0.28 6.94 7.78
C ASP A 501 -1.29 5.78 7.75
N ALA A 502 -0.94 4.66 7.12
CA ALA A 502 -1.82 3.50 7.01
C ALA A 502 -2.19 2.89 8.38
N SER A 503 -1.37 3.06 9.41
CA SER A 503 -1.68 2.55 10.76
C SER A 503 -2.88 3.22 11.39
N SER A 504 -3.21 4.44 10.97
CA SER A 504 -4.34 5.22 11.50
C SER A 504 -5.71 4.75 11.02
N MET A 505 -5.80 3.97 9.97
CA MET A 505 -7.07 3.44 9.47
C MET A 505 -7.77 2.59 10.54
N PRO A 506 -9.07 2.79 10.83
CA PRO A 506 -9.83 1.92 11.75
C PRO A 506 -9.94 0.49 11.21
N THR A 507 -10.26 0.40 9.92
CA THR A 507 -10.35 -0.83 9.14
C THR A 507 -9.70 -0.63 7.77
N ILE A 508 -9.17 -1.72 7.20
CA ILE A 508 -8.59 -1.69 5.87
C ILE A 508 -9.67 -1.38 4.82
N VAL A 509 -9.32 -0.57 3.82
CA VAL A 509 -10.22 -0.23 2.71
C VAL A 509 -10.18 -1.30 1.61
N GLY A 510 -11.24 -1.44 0.81
CA GLY A 510 -11.37 -2.46 -0.24
C GLY A 510 -10.55 -2.17 -1.50
N GLY A 511 -9.22 -2.01 -1.36
CA GLY A 511 -8.33 -1.76 -2.49
C GLY A 511 -6.89 -1.42 -2.08
N ASN A 512 -6.07 -1.01 -3.05
CA ASN A 512 -4.69 -0.62 -2.78
C ASN A 512 -4.64 0.63 -1.89
N THR A 513 -3.79 0.64 -0.88
CA THR A 513 -3.84 1.60 0.24
C THR A 513 -3.08 2.91 0.04
N ASN A 514 -2.35 3.08 -1.08
CA ASN A 514 -1.50 4.27 -1.27
C ASN A 514 -2.32 5.59 -1.41
N ALA A 515 -3.35 5.60 -2.26
CA ALA A 515 -4.19 6.79 -2.40
C ALA A 515 -5.01 7.11 -1.14
N PRO A 516 -5.59 6.12 -0.41
CA PRO A 516 -6.17 6.35 0.91
C PRO A 516 -5.22 6.99 1.92
N VAL A 517 -3.95 6.55 1.97
CA VAL A 517 -2.93 7.18 2.85
C VAL A 517 -2.64 8.62 2.45
N ILE A 518 -2.58 8.92 1.16
CA ILE A 518 -2.41 10.30 0.66
C ILE A 518 -3.63 11.14 1.06
N MET A 519 -4.84 10.61 0.91
CA MET A 519 -6.08 11.28 1.31
C MET A 519 -6.09 11.60 2.82
N ILE A 520 -5.72 10.63 3.67
CA ILE A 520 -5.60 10.84 5.12
C ILE A 520 -4.61 11.97 5.42
N ALA A 521 -3.47 11.99 4.74
CA ALA A 521 -2.44 13.02 4.93
C ALA A 521 -2.90 14.41 4.46
N GLU A 522 -3.63 14.50 3.36
CA GLU A 522 -4.23 15.77 2.87
C GLU A 522 -5.23 16.33 3.88
N LYS A 523 -6.10 15.47 4.41
CA LYS A 523 -7.08 15.84 5.41
C LYS A 523 -6.43 16.21 6.74
N ALA A 524 -5.46 15.43 7.21
CA ALA A 524 -4.70 15.70 8.42
C ALA A 524 -3.91 17.01 8.32
N ALA A 525 -3.37 17.34 7.15
CA ALA A 525 -2.68 18.61 6.95
C ALA A 525 -3.60 19.81 7.22
N ASP A 526 -4.84 19.78 6.71
CA ASP A 526 -5.80 20.85 6.97
C ASP A 526 -6.22 20.90 8.46
N MET A 527 -6.37 19.74 9.13
CA MET A 527 -6.64 19.67 10.58
C MET A 527 -5.49 20.24 11.43
N ILE A 528 -4.23 19.95 11.06
CA ILE A 528 -3.03 20.40 11.79
C ILE A 528 -2.92 21.92 11.75
N VAL A 529 -3.24 22.55 10.63
CA VAL A 529 -3.19 24.01 10.48
C VAL A 529 -4.54 24.69 10.76
N ALA A 530 -5.49 23.97 11.36
CA ALA A 530 -6.81 24.44 11.73
C ALA A 530 -7.61 25.10 10.57
N LYS A 531 -7.44 24.60 9.35
CA LYS A 531 -8.27 24.98 8.21
C LYS A 531 -9.65 24.33 8.30
N ALA A 532 -10.67 25.04 7.81
CA ALA A 532 -11.98 24.44 7.64
C ALA A 532 -11.89 23.19 6.72
N PRO A 533 -12.62 22.11 7.05
CA PRO A 533 -12.70 20.95 6.17
C PRO A 533 -13.21 21.34 4.78
N LEU A 534 -12.78 20.62 3.76
CA LEU A 534 -13.36 20.76 2.42
C LEU A 534 -14.85 20.41 2.47
N ALA A 535 -15.67 21.09 1.70
CA ALA A 535 -17.10 20.79 1.61
C ALA A 535 -17.32 19.34 1.16
N ALA A 536 -18.24 18.64 1.82
CA ALA A 536 -18.61 17.29 1.46
C ALA A 536 -19.11 17.21 0.01
N ALA A 537 -18.73 16.15 -0.72
CA ALA A 537 -19.18 15.95 -2.07
C ALA A 537 -20.66 15.54 -2.11
N ALA A 538 -21.36 15.95 -3.15
CA ALA A 538 -22.72 15.50 -3.46
C ALA A 538 -22.63 14.25 -4.37
N VAL A 539 -22.44 13.05 -3.78
CA VAL A 539 -22.30 11.76 -4.47
C VAL A 539 -23.16 10.70 -3.80
#